data_9b092d0b39abce3eaf7aed2c61d998b2
#
_entry.id   9b092d0b39abce3eaf7aed2c61d998b2
#
_cell.length_a   1.000
_cell.length_b   1.000
_cell.length_c   1.000
_cell.angle_alpha   90.00
_cell.angle_beta   90.00
_cell.angle_gamma   90.00
#
_symmetry.space_group_name_H-M   'P 1'
#
loop_
_entity.id
_entity.type
_entity.pdbx_description
1 polymer ?
#
loop_
_entity_poly.entity_id
_entity_poly.type
_entity_poly.pdbx_seq_one_letter_code
_entity_poly.pdbx_strand_id
1 'polypeptide(L)'
;MTMKPLNTKEERRKNIHEAVRQDPMLTDSELANLFSVSQATIRLDRQALGIPEMRKRIKNAIQKNMISVDRYHGEIEILQLELNRKGLALITITSDMVDNSGYVPAEKMYGVSVELAKRLIGNKLDPTQVGNIKYKTAISAGKKLVVKMKVARVKETKEYIYIVFYDREHEVFRAKFIADIAVKGR
;
A
#
# COMPACT_ATOMS: atom_id res chain seq x y z
N MET A 1 -43.38 -9.71 2.43
CA MET A 1 -42.14 -10.50 2.54
C MET A 1 -41.42 -10.07 3.80
N THR A 2 -41.54 -10.84 4.86
CA THR A 2 -40.96 -10.56 6.17
C THR A 2 -39.47 -10.76 6.11
N MET A 3 -38.69 -9.68 6.29
CA MET A 3 -37.24 -9.73 6.42
C MET A 3 -36.90 -10.57 7.66
N LYS A 4 -36.05 -11.58 7.47
CA LYS A 4 -35.50 -12.42 8.54
C LYS A 4 -34.80 -11.52 9.57
N PRO A 5 -35.08 -11.67 10.88
CA PRO A 5 -34.36 -10.86 11.86
C PRO A 5 -32.89 -11.24 11.89
N LEU A 6 -32.11 -10.20 11.88
CA LEU A 6 -30.66 -10.11 11.94
C LEU A 6 -30.03 -11.10 12.89
N ASN A 7 -28.93 -11.60 12.44
CA ASN A 7 -27.88 -12.35 13.09
C ASN A 7 -27.87 -12.25 14.61
N THR A 8 -27.81 -13.37 15.28
CA THR A 8 -27.52 -13.42 16.70
C THR A 8 -26.28 -12.56 17.00
N LYS A 9 -26.11 -12.08 18.20
CA LYS A 9 -24.94 -11.30 18.61
C LYS A 9 -23.62 -11.98 18.22
N GLU A 10 -23.57 -13.31 18.30
CA GLU A 10 -22.40 -14.11 17.96
C GLU A 10 -22.14 -14.15 16.46
N GLU A 11 -23.16 -14.37 15.63
CA GLU A 11 -23.04 -14.33 14.17
C GLU A 11 -22.61 -12.94 13.68
N ARG A 12 -23.19 -11.88 14.25
CA ARG A 12 -22.78 -10.51 13.92
C ARG A 12 -21.31 -10.27 14.25
N ARG A 13 -20.83 -10.70 15.41
CA ARG A 13 -19.43 -10.58 15.82
C ARG A 13 -18.49 -11.34 14.89
N LYS A 14 -18.86 -12.57 14.51
CA LYS A 14 -18.10 -13.36 13.53
C LYS A 14 -18.01 -12.62 12.18
N ASN A 15 -19.12 -12.08 11.71
CA ASN A 15 -19.19 -11.34 10.45
C ASN A 15 -18.43 -10.01 10.51
N ILE A 16 -18.45 -9.30 11.64
CA ILE A 16 -17.64 -8.10 11.87
C ILE A 16 -16.13 -8.45 11.80
N HIS A 17 -15.72 -9.55 12.44
CA HIS A 17 -14.34 -10.01 12.41
C HIS A 17 -13.87 -10.30 10.96
N GLU A 18 -14.70 -11.01 10.19
CA GLU A 18 -14.39 -11.34 8.80
C GLU A 18 -14.35 -10.09 7.90
N ALA A 19 -15.35 -9.19 8.02
CA ALA A 19 -15.40 -7.95 7.26
C ALA A 19 -14.16 -7.08 7.52
N VAL A 20 -13.74 -6.92 8.78
CA VAL A 20 -12.54 -6.14 9.14
C VAL A 20 -11.25 -6.84 8.70
N ARG A 21 -11.23 -8.16 8.62
CA ARG A 21 -10.10 -8.93 8.10
C ARG A 21 -9.94 -8.75 6.59
N GLN A 22 -11.04 -8.66 5.84
CA GLN A 22 -11.04 -8.43 4.39
C GLN A 22 -10.75 -6.96 4.05
N ASP A 23 -11.32 -6.02 4.82
CA ASP A 23 -11.06 -4.59 4.68
C ASP A 23 -10.79 -3.93 6.05
N PRO A 24 -9.51 -3.79 6.43
CA PRO A 24 -9.12 -3.13 7.68
C PRO A 24 -9.49 -1.64 7.76
N MET A 25 -9.90 -1.03 6.65
CA MET A 25 -10.22 0.41 6.58
C MET A 25 -11.69 0.71 6.89
N LEU A 26 -12.56 -0.30 7.05
CA LEU A 26 -13.97 -0.11 7.39
C LEU A 26 -14.11 0.68 8.70
N THR A 27 -14.84 1.79 8.62
CA THR A 27 -15.21 2.62 9.78
C THR A 27 -16.32 1.99 10.59
N ASP A 28 -16.51 2.46 11.83
CA ASP A 28 -17.66 2.04 12.66
C ASP A 28 -18.99 2.42 11.99
N SER A 29 -19.04 3.51 11.22
CA SER A 29 -20.23 3.93 10.47
C SER A 29 -20.56 2.97 9.32
N GLU A 30 -19.54 2.58 8.54
CA GLU A 30 -19.73 1.62 7.44
C GLU A 30 -20.12 0.23 7.95
N LEU A 31 -19.50 -0.23 9.05
CA LEU A 31 -19.89 -1.47 9.71
C LEU A 31 -21.32 -1.40 10.25
N ALA A 32 -21.72 -0.27 10.85
CA ALA A 32 -23.07 -0.05 11.34
C ALA A 32 -24.11 -0.15 10.22
N ASN A 33 -23.83 0.45 9.07
CA ASN A 33 -24.66 0.36 7.87
C ASN A 33 -24.70 -1.07 7.32
N LEU A 34 -23.54 -1.73 7.21
CA LEU A 34 -23.43 -3.10 6.68
C LEU A 34 -24.23 -4.12 7.49
N PHE A 35 -24.22 -3.97 8.83
CA PHE A 35 -24.90 -4.90 9.72
C PHE A 35 -26.26 -4.38 10.25
N SER A 36 -26.71 -3.21 9.78
CA SER A 36 -27.98 -2.57 10.18
C SER A 36 -28.13 -2.43 11.71
N VAL A 37 -27.08 -1.98 12.38
CA VAL A 37 -27.04 -1.72 13.82
C VAL A 37 -26.48 -0.32 14.11
N SER A 38 -26.56 0.13 15.35
CA SER A 38 -25.97 1.41 15.73
C SER A 38 -24.43 1.36 15.78
N GLN A 39 -23.77 2.50 15.57
CA GLN A 39 -22.32 2.61 15.75
C GLN A 39 -21.88 2.24 17.19
N ALA A 40 -22.72 2.52 18.18
CA ALA A 40 -22.46 2.13 19.57
C ALA A 40 -22.39 0.60 19.70
N THR A 41 -23.31 -0.12 19.04
CA THR A 41 -23.31 -1.59 18.99
C THR A 41 -22.02 -2.11 18.34
N ILE A 42 -21.59 -1.52 17.23
CA ILE A 42 -20.33 -1.90 16.56
C ILE A 42 -19.13 -1.68 17.47
N ARG A 43 -19.06 -0.55 18.20
CA ARG A 43 -17.98 -0.28 19.15
C ARG A 43 -17.88 -1.34 20.24
N LEU A 44 -19.02 -1.71 20.83
CA LEU A 44 -19.07 -2.77 21.85
C LEU A 44 -18.67 -4.13 21.28
N ASP A 45 -19.14 -4.48 20.10
CA ASP A 45 -18.79 -5.75 19.46
C ASP A 45 -17.30 -5.80 19.09
N ARG A 46 -16.73 -4.71 18.54
CA ARG A 46 -15.28 -4.63 18.27
C ARG A 46 -14.44 -4.76 19.54
N GLN A 47 -14.83 -4.06 20.62
CA GLN A 47 -14.14 -4.15 21.91
C GLN A 47 -14.15 -5.59 22.43
N ALA A 48 -15.30 -6.26 22.37
CA ALA A 48 -15.43 -7.65 22.80
C ALA A 48 -14.60 -8.63 21.94
N LEU A 49 -14.32 -8.28 20.69
CA LEU A 49 -13.48 -9.05 19.77
C LEU A 49 -11.99 -8.65 19.82
N GLY A 50 -11.61 -7.67 20.64
CA GLY A 50 -10.25 -7.14 20.66
C GLY A 50 -9.86 -6.41 19.37
N ILE A 51 -10.83 -6.01 18.53
CA ILE A 51 -10.59 -5.33 17.28
C ILE A 51 -10.43 -3.82 17.54
N PRO A 52 -9.26 -3.21 17.26
CA PRO A 52 -9.04 -1.78 17.43
C PRO A 52 -9.92 -0.93 16.51
N GLU A 53 -10.09 0.34 16.83
CA GLU A 53 -10.69 1.31 15.90
C GLU A 53 -9.87 1.46 14.59
N MET A 54 -10.52 1.93 13.54
CA MET A 54 -9.92 2.02 12.18
C MET A 54 -8.55 2.70 12.19
N ARG A 55 -8.38 3.85 12.86
CA ARG A 55 -7.09 4.55 12.97
C ARG A 55 -5.99 3.68 13.58
N LYS A 56 -6.30 2.92 14.63
CA LYS A 56 -5.35 1.99 15.25
C LYS A 56 -5.08 0.78 14.36
N ARG A 57 -6.09 0.26 13.64
CA ARG A 57 -5.90 -0.83 12.69
C ARG A 57 -4.96 -0.42 11.56
N ILE A 58 -5.18 0.77 10.99
CA ILE A 58 -4.31 1.34 9.96
C ILE A 58 -2.90 1.55 10.53
N LYS A 59 -2.77 2.17 11.71
CA LYS A 59 -1.47 2.35 12.37
C LYS A 59 -0.74 1.03 12.63
N ASN A 60 -1.45 0.00 13.09
CA ASN A 60 -0.90 -1.33 13.33
C ASN A 60 -0.54 -2.06 12.02
N ALA A 61 -1.35 -1.88 10.96
CA ALA A 61 -1.04 -2.38 9.62
C ALA A 61 0.19 -1.66 9.02
N ILE A 62 0.28 -0.35 9.23
CA ILE A 62 1.43 0.48 8.87
C ILE A 62 2.66 0.01 9.65
N GLN A 63 2.58 -0.19 10.97
CA GLN A 63 3.71 -0.69 11.78
C GLN A 63 4.13 -2.12 11.42
N LYS A 64 3.20 -3.00 11.05
CA LYS A 64 3.50 -4.34 10.53
C LYS A 64 4.06 -4.31 9.10
N ASN A 65 3.70 -3.29 8.32
CA ASN A 65 4.18 -3.05 6.96
C ASN A 65 5.28 -1.97 6.89
N MET A 66 5.69 -1.39 8.01
CA MET A 66 6.97 -0.68 8.12
C MET A 66 8.07 -1.74 8.00
N ILE A 67 8.26 -2.18 6.79
CA ILE A 67 9.45 -2.91 6.45
C ILE A 67 10.50 -1.80 6.33
N SER A 68 11.38 -1.72 7.33
CA SER A 68 12.68 -1.14 7.12
C SER A 68 13.22 -1.82 5.85
N VAL A 69 13.31 -1.05 4.78
CA VAL A 69 13.98 -1.51 3.58
C VAL A 69 15.45 -1.51 3.96
N ASP A 70 15.90 -2.63 4.51
CA ASP A 70 17.31 -2.90 4.75
C ASP A 70 18.03 -2.67 3.42
N ARG A 71 18.84 -1.61 3.38
CA ARG A 71 19.82 -1.19 2.39
C ARG A 71 19.45 -0.14 1.33
N TYR A 72 18.20 0.23 1.08
CA TYR A 72 17.89 1.32 0.14
C TYR A 72 16.98 2.39 0.78
N HIS A 73 17.36 2.88 1.94
CA HIS A 73 17.27 4.24 2.42
C HIS A 73 15.93 4.97 2.22
N GLY A 74 15.44 5.52 3.29
CA GLY A 74 14.20 6.28 3.39
C GLY A 74 13.11 5.52 4.14
N GLU A 75 12.37 6.27 4.91
CA GLU A 75 11.18 5.74 5.58
C GLU A 75 10.04 5.68 4.56
N ILE A 76 9.62 4.47 4.19
CA ILE A 76 8.50 4.24 3.29
C ILE A 76 7.28 3.82 4.09
N GLU A 77 6.21 4.61 4.00
CA GLU A 77 4.91 4.33 4.58
C GLU A 77 3.91 3.97 3.47
N ILE A 78 3.43 2.73 3.44
CA ILE A 78 2.38 2.30 2.51
C ILE A 78 1.03 2.74 3.07
N LEU A 79 0.35 3.67 2.41
CA LEU A 79 -0.96 4.18 2.80
C LEU A 79 -2.10 3.30 2.29
N GLN A 80 -1.96 2.78 1.08
CA GLN A 80 -2.93 1.91 0.42
C GLN A 80 -2.21 0.96 -0.52
N LEU A 81 -2.63 -0.31 -0.54
CA LEU A 81 -2.10 -1.30 -1.47
C LEU A 81 -3.21 -2.28 -1.89
N GLU A 82 -3.55 -2.25 -3.17
CA GLU A 82 -4.36 -3.25 -3.85
C GLU A 82 -3.43 -4.07 -4.75
N LEU A 83 -3.12 -5.30 -4.32
CA LEU A 83 -2.19 -6.16 -5.05
C LEU A 83 -2.58 -6.31 -6.52
N ASN A 84 -1.57 -6.27 -7.39
CA ASN A 84 -1.69 -6.35 -8.85
C ASN A 84 -2.56 -5.25 -9.49
N ARG A 85 -2.84 -4.14 -8.78
CA ARG A 85 -3.65 -3.03 -9.29
C ARG A 85 -3.02 -1.67 -9.07
N LYS A 86 -3.02 -1.19 -7.83
CA LYS A 86 -2.55 0.16 -7.49
C LYS A 86 -2.09 0.25 -6.05
N GLY A 87 -1.31 1.28 -5.75
CA GLY A 87 -0.93 1.60 -4.39
C GLY A 87 -0.58 3.08 -4.23
N LEU A 88 -0.58 3.51 -2.99
CA LEU A 88 -0.19 4.84 -2.54
C LEU A 88 0.78 4.69 -1.38
N ALA A 89 1.89 5.41 -1.43
CA ALA A 89 2.87 5.44 -0.36
C ALA A 89 3.38 6.85 -0.12
N LEU A 90 3.96 7.07 1.05
CA LEU A 90 4.81 8.23 1.35
C LEU A 90 6.24 7.73 1.51
N ILE A 91 7.20 8.51 1.04
CA ILE A 91 8.61 8.31 1.33
C ILE A 91 9.19 9.58 1.91
N THR A 92 9.88 9.46 3.04
CA THR A 92 10.71 10.53 3.61
C THR A 92 12.14 10.34 3.13
N ILE A 93 12.68 11.33 2.45
CA ILE A 93 14.07 11.31 1.98
C ILE A 93 15.00 11.63 3.16
N THR A 94 15.76 10.66 3.58
CA THR A 94 16.70 10.77 4.70
C THR A 94 18.08 11.25 4.23
N SER A 95 18.93 11.73 5.15
CA SER A 95 20.25 12.26 4.82
C SER A 95 21.22 11.22 4.24
N ASP A 96 21.00 9.94 4.53
CA ASP A 96 21.79 8.82 4.00
C ASP A 96 21.38 8.44 2.55
N MET A 97 20.25 8.95 2.07
CA MET A 97 19.86 8.80 0.67
C MET A 97 20.57 9.76 -0.29
N VAL A 98 21.06 10.88 0.19
CA VAL A 98 21.73 11.88 -0.67
C VAL A 98 23.23 11.60 -0.77
N ASP A 99 23.81 12.03 -1.86
CA ASP A 99 25.26 11.99 -2.07
C ASP A 99 25.92 13.32 -1.70
N ASN A 100 27.21 13.48 -2.01
CA ASN A 100 27.98 14.69 -1.74
C ASN A 100 27.46 15.94 -2.47
N SER A 101 26.61 15.78 -3.48
CA SER A 101 25.93 16.90 -4.16
C SER A 101 24.71 17.41 -3.39
N GLY A 102 24.28 16.70 -2.33
CA GLY A 102 23.08 16.97 -1.54
C GLY A 102 21.79 16.47 -2.17
N TYR A 103 21.87 15.67 -3.23
CA TYR A 103 20.72 15.11 -3.94
C TYR A 103 20.73 13.59 -3.95
N VAL A 104 19.54 13.00 -4.08
CA VAL A 104 19.39 11.54 -4.18
C VAL A 104 19.88 11.06 -5.54
N PRO A 105 20.87 10.15 -5.61
CA PRO A 105 21.30 9.55 -6.86
C PRO A 105 20.22 8.72 -7.54
N ALA A 106 20.27 8.64 -8.86
CA ALA A 106 19.25 7.93 -9.66
C ALA A 106 19.16 6.44 -9.32
N GLU A 107 20.27 5.80 -8.99
CA GLU A 107 20.32 4.38 -8.60
C GLU A 107 19.56 4.11 -7.30
N LYS A 108 19.59 5.04 -6.32
CA LYS A 108 18.81 4.89 -5.09
C LYS A 108 17.32 5.02 -5.34
N MET A 109 16.91 5.99 -6.16
CA MET A 109 15.49 6.14 -6.56
C MET A 109 15.02 4.94 -7.39
N TYR A 110 15.88 4.37 -8.23
CA TYR A 110 15.58 3.14 -8.95
C TYR A 110 15.38 1.96 -8.00
N GLY A 111 16.28 1.78 -7.04
CA GLY A 111 16.18 0.71 -6.02
C GLY A 111 14.89 0.79 -5.21
N VAL A 112 14.51 1.99 -4.72
CA VAL A 112 13.23 2.25 -4.06
C VAL A 112 12.05 1.87 -4.98
N SER A 113 12.13 2.21 -6.26
CA SER A 113 11.07 1.91 -7.22
C SER A 113 10.91 0.40 -7.46
N VAL A 114 12.02 -0.34 -7.50
CA VAL A 114 12.02 -1.81 -7.61
C VAL A 114 11.33 -2.43 -6.40
N GLU A 115 11.65 -1.98 -5.19
CA GLU A 115 11.03 -2.49 -3.97
C GLU A 115 9.52 -2.21 -3.91
N LEU A 116 9.09 -1.03 -4.32
CA LEU A 116 7.69 -0.67 -4.41
C LEU A 116 6.95 -1.49 -5.48
N ALA A 117 7.58 -1.72 -6.63
CA ALA A 117 7.04 -2.58 -7.68
C ALA A 117 6.87 -4.03 -7.21
N LYS A 118 7.87 -4.60 -6.52
CA LYS A 118 7.78 -5.94 -5.92
C LYS A 118 6.60 -6.05 -4.95
N ARG A 119 6.40 -5.04 -4.11
CA ARG A 119 5.26 -5.03 -3.17
C ARG A 119 3.92 -4.98 -3.89
N LEU A 120 3.82 -4.16 -4.94
CA LEU A 120 2.60 -4.03 -5.74
C LEU A 120 2.18 -5.35 -6.40
N ILE A 121 3.15 -6.16 -6.86
CA ILE A 121 2.90 -7.43 -7.56
C ILE A 121 3.21 -8.68 -6.71
N GLY A 122 3.31 -8.53 -5.38
CA GLY A 122 3.49 -9.64 -4.46
C GLY A 122 4.84 -10.35 -4.57
N ASN A 123 5.94 -9.58 -4.68
CA ASN A 123 7.33 -10.07 -4.78
C ASN A 123 7.66 -10.93 -6.03
N LYS A 124 6.88 -10.78 -7.10
CA LYS A 124 7.05 -11.56 -8.34
C LYS A 124 7.91 -10.87 -9.40
N LEU A 125 8.58 -9.77 -9.05
CA LEU A 125 9.42 -9.06 -10.01
C LEU A 125 10.65 -9.91 -10.34
N ASP A 126 10.73 -10.35 -11.60
CA ASP A 126 11.88 -11.10 -12.11
C ASP A 126 13.10 -10.17 -12.19
N PRO A 127 14.33 -10.64 -11.85
CA PRO A 127 15.55 -9.86 -12.00
C PRO A 127 15.86 -9.50 -13.47
N THR A 128 15.27 -10.20 -14.43
CA THR A 128 15.41 -9.93 -15.87
C THR A 128 14.44 -8.91 -16.43
N GLN A 129 13.62 -8.25 -15.56
CA GLN A 129 12.67 -7.24 -15.98
C GLN A 129 13.33 -6.07 -16.71
N VAL A 130 12.56 -5.44 -17.59
CA VAL A 130 12.94 -4.16 -18.21
C VAL A 130 12.54 -3.02 -17.28
N GLY A 131 13.50 -2.15 -16.94
CA GLY A 131 13.26 -0.94 -16.16
C GLY A 131 13.67 0.32 -16.94
N ASN A 132 12.84 1.35 -16.89
CA ASN A 132 13.12 2.68 -17.43
C ASN A 132 12.77 3.74 -16.39
N ILE A 133 13.65 4.71 -16.20
CA ILE A 133 13.45 5.81 -15.25
C ILE A 133 13.49 7.17 -15.95
N LYS A 134 12.78 8.13 -15.38
CA LYS A 134 12.90 9.54 -15.73
C LYS A 134 13.03 10.36 -14.45
N TYR A 135 14.20 10.94 -14.23
CA TYR A 135 14.49 11.87 -13.15
C TYR A 135 14.24 13.28 -13.67
N LYS A 136 13.24 13.97 -13.15
CA LYS A 136 12.80 15.28 -13.66
C LYS A 136 13.34 16.46 -12.87
N THR A 137 13.44 16.28 -11.56
CA THR A 137 13.82 17.36 -10.63
C THR A 137 14.67 16.76 -9.52
N ALA A 138 15.78 17.39 -9.19
CA ALA A 138 16.67 16.97 -8.12
C ALA A 138 15.93 16.89 -6.77
N ILE A 139 16.14 15.82 -6.02
CA ILE A 139 15.47 15.51 -4.77
C ILE A 139 16.48 15.62 -3.64
N SER A 140 16.25 16.52 -2.67
CA SER A 140 17.09 16.73 -1.50
C SER A 140 16.58 16.00 -0.26
N ALA A 141 17.43 15.84 0.75
CA ALA A 141 17.05 15.30 2.05
C ALA A 141 15.94 16.14 2.72
N GLY A 142 15.16 15.51 3.60
CA GLY A 142 14.06 16.12 4.34
C GLY A 142 12.75 16.23 3.57
N LYS A 143 12.74 15.96 2.27
CA LYS A 143 11.50 15.96 1.48
C LYS A 143 10.64 14.74 1.78
N LYS A 144 9.31 14.96 1.80
CA LYS A 144 8.30 13.91 1.81
C LYS A 144 7.64 13.84 0.44
N LEU A 145 7.77 12.71 -0.22
CA LEU A 145 7.22 12.50 -1.55
C LEU A 145 6.02 11.55 -1.47
N VAL A 146 4.98 11.89 -2.22
CA VAL A 146 3.85 10.99 -2.46
C VAL A 146 4.22 10.05 -3.60
N VAL A 147 4.03 8.75 -3.42
CA VAL A 147 4.32 7.74 -4.42
C VAL A 147 3.04 7.08 -4.88
N LYS A 148 2.74 7.22 -6.16
CA LYS A 148 1.63 6.51 -6.81
C LYS A 148 2.17 5.32 -7.59
N MET A 149 1.58 4.15 -7.32
CA MET A 149 1.94 2.89 -7.95
C MET A 149 0.73 2.34 -8.70
N LYS A 150 0.94 1.80 -9.90
CA LYS A 150 -0.13 1.08 -10.60
C LYS A 150 0.41 0.04 -11.56
N VAL A 151 -0.32 -1.07 -11.69
CA VAL A 151 -0.24 -1.94 -12.87
C VAL A 151 -1.09 -1.28 -13.95
N ALA A 152 -0.46 -0.72 -14.96
CA ALA A 152 -1.13 0.06 -15.99
C ALA A 152 -1.86 -0.85 -17.00
N ARG A 153 -1.28 -2.01 -17.28
CA ARG A 153 -1.89 -3.05 -18.12
C ARG A 153 -1.18 -4.38 -17.88
N VAL A 154 -1.90 -5.44 -18.23
CA VAL A 154 -1.34 -6.78 -18.39
C VAL A 154 -1.50 -7.14 -19.86
N LYS A 155 -0.43 -7.63 -20.50
CA LYS A 155 -0.47 -8.11 -21.88
C LYS A 155 0.27 -9.44 -21.95
N GLU A 156 -0.45 -10.52 -22.32
CA GLU A 156 0.09 -11.88 -22.33
C GLU A 156 0.64 -12.26 -20.93
N THR A 157 1.94 -12.53 -20.84
CA THR A 157 2.65 -12.85 -19.62
C THR A 157 3.33 -11.65 -18.96
N LYS A 158 3.07 -10.41 -19.44
CA LYS A 158 3.79 -9.21 -18.99
C LYS A 158 2.91 -8.23 -18.27
N GLU A 159 3.38 -7.76 -17.12
CA GLU A 159 2.81 -6.65 -16.36
C GLU A 159 3.58 -5.36 -16.62
N TYR A 160 2.86 -4.28 -16.91
CA TYR A 160 3.40 -2.94 -17.09
C TYR A 160 3.14 -2.11 -15.84
N ILE A 161 4.19 -1.84 -15.07
CA ILE A 161 4.12 -1.21 -13.77
C ILE A 161 4.65 0.22 -13.85
N TYR A 162 3.94 1.15 -13.22
CA TYR A 162 4.34 2.55 -13.10
C TYR A 162 4.47 2.92 -11.63
N ILE A 163 5.61 3.50 -11.26
CA ILE A 163 5.89 4.08 -9.96
C ILE A 163 6.25 5.55 -10.17
N VAL A 164 5.46 6.45 -9.63
CA VAL A 164 5.62 7.89 -9.87
C VAL A 164 5.69 8.61 -8.53
N PHE A 165 6.71 9.44 -8.37
CA PHE A 165 7.00 10.21 -7.17
C PHE A 165 6.64 11.67 -7.39
N TYR A 166 5.94 12.26 -6.44
CA TYR A 166 5.49 13.63 -6.47
C TYR A 166 6.00 14.40 -5.24
N ASP A 167 6.58 15.58 -5.48
CA ASP A 167 6.75 16.62 -4.46
C ASP A 167 5.55 17.56 -4.60
N ARG A 168 4.62 17.50 -3.63
CA ARG A 168 3.31 18.14 -3.72
C ARG A 168 2.55 17.67 -4.97
N GLU A 169 2.38 18.55 -5.98
CA GLU A 169 1.69 18.23 -7.24
C GLU A 169 2.65 17.95 -8.41
N HIS A 170 3.96 18.15 -8.21
CA HIS A 170 4.95 18.04 -9.27
C HIS A 170 5.57 16.65 -9.31
N GLU A 171 5.50 15.99 -10.46
CA GLU A 171 6.22 14.74 -10.69
C GLU A 171 7.72 15.01 -10.73
N VAL A 172 8.46 14.42 -9.78
CA VAL A 172 9.92 14.60 -9.65
C VAL A 172 10.70 13.41 -10.18
N PHE A 173 10.12 12.20 -10.07
CA PHE A 173 10.75 10.98 -10.56
C PHE A 173 9.69 9.97 -11.00
N ARG A 174 10.03 9.15 -11.98
CA ARG A 174 9.17 8.07 -12.46
C ARG A 174 9.99 6.86 -12.87
N ALA A 175 9.54 5.67 -12.45
CA ALA A 175 10.01 4.40 -12.95
C ALA A 175 8.88 3.65 -13.67
N LYS A 176 9.24 2.93 -14.74
CA LYS A 176 8.37 2.03 -15.47
C LYS A 176 9.06 0.68 -15.56
N PHE A 177 8.32 -0.38 -15.22
CA PHE A 177 8.81 -1.75 -15.33
C PHE A 177 7.94 -2.55 -16.28
N ILE A 178 8.56 -3.49 -16.97
CA ILE A 178 7.90 -4.57 -17.68
C ILE A 178 8.40 -5.85 -17.02
N ALA A 179 7.53 -6.52 -16.29
CA ALA A 179 7.84 -7.74 -15.55
C ALA A 179 7.10 -8.92 -16.15
N ASP A 180 7.71 -10.08 -16.19
CA ASP A 180 7.04 -11.32 -16.54
C ASP A 180 6.19 -11.80 -15.36
N ILE A 181 4.95 -12.17 -15.65
CA ILE A 181 4.07 -12.83 -14.68
C ILE A 181 4.58 -14.26 -14.55
N ALA A 182 5.10 -14.61 -13.37
CA ALA A 182 5.46 -15.98 -13.08
C ALA A 182 4.21 -16.88 -13.25
N VAL A 183 4.14 -17.62 -14.34
CA VAL A 183 3.13 -18.67 -14.50
C VAL A 183 3.38 -19.69 -13.39
N LYS A 184 2.45 -19.82 -12.45
CA LYS A 184 2.48 -20.91 -11.48
C LYS A 184 2.38 -22.22 -12.24
N GLY A 185 3.46 -22.98 -12.26
CA GLY A 185 3.43 -24.38 -12.59
C GLY A 185 4.08 -24.74 -13.94
N ARG A 186 5.29 -25.14 -13.89
CA ARG A 186 5.78 -26.39 -14.48
C ARG A 186 6.64 -27.10 -13.46
#